data_f145dbf7b355210fdd6cc934ab8a6480
#
_entry.id   f145dbf7b355210fdd6cc934ab8a6480
#
_cell.length_a   1.000
_cell.length_b   1.000
_cell.length_c   1.000
_cell.angle_alpha   90.00
_cell.angle_beta   90.00
_cell.angle_gamma   90.00
#
_symmetry.space_group_name_H-M   'P 1'
#
loop_
_entity.id
_entity.type
_entity.pdbx_description
1 polymer ?
#
loop_
_entity_poly.entity_id
_entity_poly.type
_entity_poly.pdbx_seq_one_letter_code
_entity_poly.pdbx_strand_id
1 'polypeptide(L)'
;FSLWKRPVVTAYIEDQPVEVLLDTGADDSIVAGIELGXDYSPKIVGGIGGFINTKEYKDVEIXVLNKKVRATIMTGDTXINIFGRNILTXLGMSLNL
;
A
#
# COMPACT_ATOMS: atom_id res chain seq x y z
N PHE A 1 10.38 -11.75 11.73
CA PHE A 1 9.24 -12.56 11.30
C PHE A 1 9.62 -13.45 10.14
N SER A 2 8.73 -14.37 9.82
CA SER A 2 8.98 -15.35 8.78
C SER A 2 8.90 -14.71 7.40
N LEU A 3 9.83 -15.08 6.52
CA LEU A 3 9.85 -14.51 5.19
C LEU A 3 8.89 -15.19 4.24
N TRP A 4 8.48 -16.42 4.55
CA TRP A 4 7.49 -17.10 3.71
C TRP A 4 6.07 -16.82 4.16
N LYS A 5 5.90 -16.15 5.27
CA LYS A 5 4.59 -15.69 5.70
C LYS A 5 4.51 -14.20 5.45
N ARG A 6 3.47 -13.80 4.78
CA ARG A 6 3.29 -12.39 4.50
C ARG A 6 2.60 -11.74 5.68
N PRO A 7 3.27 -10.85 6.38
CA PRO A 7 2.65 -10.26 7.56
C PRO A 7 1.52 -9.32 7.19
N VAL A 8 0.45 -9.40 7.98
CA VAL A 8 -0.69 -8.52 7.83
C VAL A 8 -0.70 -7.61 9.04
N VAL A 9 -0.76 -6.31 8.82
CA VAL A 9 -0.76 -5.34 9.89
C VAL A 9 -1.86 -4.32 9.66
N THR A 10 -2.24 -3.60 10.71
CA THR A 10 -3.18 -2.52 10.58
C THR A 10 -2.42 -1.24 10.34
N ALA A 11 -2.78 -0.54 9.27
CA ALA A 11 -2.20 0.75 8.95
C ALA A 11 -3.30 1.81 9.03
N TYR A 12 -2.89 3.04 9.23
CA TYR A 12 -3.81 4.18 9.21
C TYR A 12 -3.43 5.08 8.06
N ILE A 13 -4.30 5.16 7.08
CA ILE A 13 -4.07 6.00 5.92
C ILE A 13 -4.94 7.23 6.08
N GLU A 14 -4.30 8.35 6.40
CA GLU A 14 -4.99 9.58 6.77
C GLU A 14 -6.10 9.31 7.78
N ASP A 15 -5.71 8.61 8.85
CA ASP A 15 -6.58 8.27 9.98
C ASP A 15 -7.65 7.23 9.68
N GLN A 16 -7.60 6.61 8.51
CA GLN A 16 -8.55 5.54 8.20
C GLN A 16 -7.86 4.20 8.39
N PRO A 17 -8.35 3.35 9.29
CA PRO A 17 -7.69 2.06 9.51
C PRO A 17 -7.94 1.09 8.38
N VAL A 18 -6.91 0.35 8.03
CA VAL A 18 -7.02 -0.64 6.99
C VAL A 18 -6.00 -1.75 7.26
N GLU A 19 -6.38 -2.98 7.00
CA GLU A 19 -5.44 -4.08 7.12
C GLU A 19 -4.72 -4.28 5.82
N VAL A 20 -3.41 -4.35 5.89
CA VAL A 20 -2.59 -4.47 4.70
C VAL A 20 -1.59 -5.60 4.86
N LEU A 21 -1.24 -6.17 3.73
CA LEU A 21 -0.22 -7.20 3.64
C LEU A 21 1.10 -6.52 3.28
N LEU A 22 2.15 -6.80 4.03
CA LEU A 22 3.47 -6.25 3.72
C LEU A 22 4.14 -7.19 2.73
N ASP A 23 4.35 -6.72 1.52
CA ASP A 23 4.77 -7.58 0.42
C ASP A 23 6.02 -7.03 -0.24
N THR A 24 7.17 -7.63 0.08
CA THR A 24 8.43 -7.17 -0.50
C THR A 24 8.54 -7.50 -1.99
N GLY A 25 7.66 -8.33 -2.51
CA GLY A 25 7.64 -8.62 -3.94
C GLY A 25 6.89 -7.60 -4.77
N ALA A 26 6.22 -6.65 -4.14
CA ALA A 26 5.46 -5.63 -4.86
C ALA A 26 6.20 -4.31 -4.82
N ASP A 27 6.20 -3.59 -5.95
CA ASP A 27 6.82 -2.28 -5.99
C ASP A 27 5.91 -1.20 -5.42
N ASP A 28 4.63 -1.33 -5.65
CA ASP A 28 3.66 -0.29 -5.32
C ASP A 28 2.71 -0.77 -4.25
N SER A 29 1.92 0.17 -3.73
CA SER A 29 0.97 -0.11 -2.66
C SER A 29 -0.42 0.21 -3.15
N ILE A 30 -1.37 -0.69 -2.88
CA ILE A 30 -2.75 -0.51 -3.31
C ILE A 30 -3.69 -0.99 -2.22
N VAL A 31 -4.72 -0.20 -1.96
CA VAL A 31 -5.71 -0.54 -0.95
C VAL A 31 -7.11 -0.27 -1.48
N ALA A 32 -8.08 -0.91 -0.87
CA ALA A 32 -9.48 -0.72 -1.22
C ALA A 32 -10.23 -0.20 0.00
N GLY A 33 -11.34 0.43 -0.26
CA GLY A 33 -12.28 0.78 0.80
C GLY A 33 -11.94 2.04 1.57
N ILE A 34 -11.02 2.86 1.09
CA ILE A 34 -10.76 4.15 1.74
C ILE A 34 -10.97 5.28 0.74
N GLU A 35 -11.23 6.46 1.29
CA GLU A 35 -11.46 7.66 0.48
C GLU A 35 -10.40 8.70 0.80
N LEU A 36 -9.73 9.20 -0.25
CA LEU A 36 -8.67 10.18 -0.07
C LEU A 36 -8.93 11.48 -0.83
N GLY A 37 -10.05 11.57 -1.38
CA GLY A 37 -10.42 12.83 -2.00
C GLY A 37 -10.27 12.83 -3.52
N UNK A 38 -10.18 13.80 -3.94
CA UNK A 38 -10.23 13.97 -5.27
C UNK A 38 -8.97 14.26 -5.93
N ASP A 39 -8.02 14.50 -5.26
CA ASP A 39 -6.76 15.02 -5.83
C ASP A 39 -5.88 13.84 -6.26
N TYR A 40 -6.26 13.17 -7.28
CA TYR A 40 -5.58 11.94 -7.70
C TYR A 40 -5.32 11.94 -9.19
N SER A 41 -4.44 11.03 -9.61
CA SER A 41 -4.21 10.72 -11.02
C SER A 41 -4.76 9.34 -11.31
N PRO A 42 -5.54 9.18 -12.35
CA PRO A 42 -6.00 7.83 -12.69
C PRO A 42 -4.85 6.98 -13.19
N LYS A 43 -4.88 5.72 -12.82
CA LYS A 43 -3.83 4.81 -13.23
C LYS A 43 -4.41 3.42 -13.41
N ILE A 44 -3.90 2.70 -14.40
CA ILE A 44 -4.32 1.33 -14.63
C ILE A 44 -3.17 0.43 -14.24
N VAL A 45 -3.45 -0.52 -13.36
CA VAL A 45 -2.45 -1.51 -13.00
C VAL A 45 -2.93 -2.86 -13.49
N GLY A 46 -2.02 -3.66 -13.91
CA GLY A 46 -2.40 -4.92 -14.48
C GLY A 46 -1.54 -6.04 -14.03
N GLY A 47 -2.01 -7.23 -14.28
CA GLY A 47 -1.30 -8.42 -13.95
C GLY A 47 -2.07 -9.60 -14.46
N ILE A 48 -1.76 -10.75 -13.89
CA ILE A 48 -2.46 -11.96 -14.24
C ILE A 48 -3.92 -11.82 -13.84
N GLY A 49 -4.81 -12.03 -14.76
CA GLY A 49 -6.23 -11.94 -14.48
C GLY A 49 -6.89 -10.64 -14.85
N GLY A 50 -6.13 -9.67 -15.34
CA GLY A 50 -6.73 -8.48 -15.86
C GLY A 50 -6.17 -7.20 -15.30
N PHE A 51 -6.88 -6.11 -15.56
CA PHE A 51 -6.44 -4.78 -15.18
C PHE A 51 -7.40 -4.17 -14.18
N ILE A 52 -6.85 -3.34 -13.30
CA ILE A 52 -7.63 -2.62 -12.30
C ILE A 52 -7.44 -1.13 -12.52
N ASN A 53 -8.55 -0.40 -12.57
CA ASN A 53 -8.49 1.06 -12.60
C ASN A 53 -8.29 1.56 -11.19
N THR A 54 -7.28 2.38 -10.98
CA THR A 54 -6.97 2.89 -9.66
C THR A 54 -6.87 4.39 -9.67
N LYS A 55 -6.88 4.95 -8.46
CA LYS A 55 -6.61 6.36 -8.23
C LYS A 55 -5.29 6.45 -7.49
N GLU A 56 -4.35 7.17 -8.06
CA GLU A 56 -3.03 7.31 -7.43
C GLU A 56 -2.96 8.62 -6.67
N TYR A 57 -2.67 8.52 -5.39
CA TYR A 57 -2.53 9.67 -4.50
C TYR A 57 -1.09 9.76 -4.06
N LYS A 58 -0.53 10.96 -4.14
CA LYS A 58 0.85 11.18 -3.74
C LYS A 58 0.93 11.88 -2.41
N ASP A 59 2.00 11.62 -1.69
CA ASP A 59 2.29 12.31 -0.45
C ASP A 59 1.22 12.09 0.61
N VAL A 60 0.80 10.85 0.75
CA VAL A 60 -0.25 10.46 1.68
C VAL A 60 0.37 10.08 3.01
N GLU A 61 -0.22 10.54 4.10
CA GLU A 61 0.28 10.24 5.43
C GLU A 61 -0.20 8.86 5.86
N ILE A 62 0.77 8.04 6.24
CA ILE A 62 0.50 6.65 6.59
C ILE A 62 1.17 6.32 7.91
N UNK A 63 0.53 5.79 8.73
CA UNK A 63 1.03 5.40 9.93
C UNK A 63 0.98 3.97 9.98
N VAL A 64 2.00 3.30 10.18
CA VAL A 64 2.07 1.84 10.28
C VAL A 64 3.29 1.45 11.11
N LEU A 65 3.15 0.39 11.91
CA LEU A 65 4.23 -0.12 12.73
C LEU A 65 4.86 0.95 13.61
N ASN A 66 4.03 1.80 14.17
CA ASN A 66 4.45 2.89 15.05
C ASN A 66 5.34 3.91 14.38
N LYS A 67 5.28 3.98 13.07
CA LYS A 67 6.03 4.96 12.31
C LYS A 67 5.07 5.71 11.40
N LYS A 68 5.43 6.92 11.11
CA LYS A 68 4.64 7.76 10.20
C LYS A 68 5.49 8.08 8.98
N VAL A 69 4.96 7.78 7.82
CA VAL A 69 5.65 8.05 6.56
C VAL A 69 4.69 8.72 5.60
N ARG A 70 5.23 9.35 4.58
CA ARG A 70 4.43 9.89 3.49
C ARG A 70 4.85 9.20 2.21
N ALA A 71 3.87 8.68 1.50
CA ALA A 71 4.16 7.87 0.33
C ALA A 71 3.03 7.93 -0.67
N THR A 72 3.28 7.40 -1.84
CA THR A 72 2.27 7.27 -2.88
C THR A 72 1.47 6.00 -2.63
N ILE A 73 0.16 6.13 -2.71
CA ILE A 73 -0.71 4.98 -2.54
C ILE A 73 -1.79 4.98 -3.61
N MET A 74 -2.15 3.81 -4.07
CA MET A 74 -3.23 3.67 -5.02
C MET A 74 -4.45 3.12 -4.32
N THR A 75 -5.62 3.60 -4.68
CA THR A 75 -6.87 3.02 -4.21
C THR A 75 -7.61 2.43 -5.39
N GLY A 76 -8.21 1.28 -5.17
CA GLY A 76 -8.93 0.65 -6.24
C GLY A 76 -9.61 -0.61 -5.74
N ASP A 77 -10.18 -1.32 -6.68
CA ASP A 77 -10.96 -2.50 -6.34
C ASP A 77 -10.06 -3.73 -6.29
N THR A 78 -9.21 -3.76 -5.30
CA THR A 78 -8.29 -4.87 -5.12
C THR A 78 -8.79 -5.86 -4.08
N UNK A 79 -8.45 -6.87 -4.22
CA UNK A 79 -8.85 -7.92 -3.40
C UNK A 79 -8.07 -8.01 -2.16
N ILE A 80 -6.82 -7.66 -2.39
CA ILE A 80 -5.89 -7.69 -1.26
C ILE A 80 -5.25 -6.32 -1.12
N ASN A 81 -5.28 -5.79 0.09
CA ASN A 81 -4.57 -4.54 0.37
C ASN A 81 -3.10 -4.85 0.57
N ILE A 82 -2.24 -4.16 -0.17
CA ILE A 82 -0.82 -4.47 -0.18
C ILE A 82 -0.02 -3.20 0.00
N PHE A 83 0.96 -3.23 0.91
CA PHE A 83 2.01 -2.23 0.98
C PHE A 83 3.27 -2.84 0.36
N GLY A 84 3.74 -2.24 -0.69
CA GLY A 84 4.93 -2.71 -1.38
C GLY A 84 6.18 -1.97 -0.96
N ARG A 85 7.22 -2.13 -1.74
CA ARG A 85 8.52 -1.59 -1.36
C ARG A 85 8.55 -0.08 -1.26
N ASN A 86 7.68 0.61 -2.00
CA ASN A 86 7.68 2.07 -1.90
C ASN A 86 7.35 2.56 -0.49
N ILE A 87 6.58 1.80 0.27
CA ILE A 87 6.30 2.14 1.66
C ILE A 87 7.29 1.44 2.59
N LEU A 88 7.60 0.19 2.32
CA LEU A 88 8.47 -0.57 3.20
C LEU A 88 9.85 0.06 3.32
N THR A 89 10.38 0.59 2.26
CA THR A 89 11.64 1.31 2.35
C THR A 89 11.54 2.62 3.16
N UNK A 90 10.46 3.16 3.12
CA UNK A 90 10.26 4.27 3.85
C UNK A 90 10.17 4.00 5.27
N LEU A 91 9.84 2.84 5.60
CA LEU A 91 9.84 2.39 6.99
C LEU A 91 11.20 1.91 7.47
N GLY A 92 12.14 1.90 6.65
CA GLY A 92 13.48 1.45 6.99
C GLY A 92 13.63 -0.05 6.99
N MET A 93 12.74 -0.79 6.38
CA MET A 93 12.81 -2.24 6.37
C MET A 93 13.79 -2.70 5.31
N SER A 94 14.66 -3.60 5.71
CA SER A 94 15.66 -4.14 4.81
C SER A 94 15.06 -5.31 4.03
N LEU A 95 15.43 -5.39 2.76
CA LEU A 95 15.06 -6.53 1.94
C LEU A 95 16.14 -7.57 1.86
N ASN A 96 17.15 -7.43 2.65
CA ASN A 96 18.23 -8.42 2.68
C ASN A 96 17.73 -9.72 3.27
N LEU A 97 18.15 -10.80 2.68
CA LEU A 97 17.76 -12.13 3.14
C LEU A 97 18.98 -12.90 3.63
#